data_b59d35f59896c6aa3f532ebadebbdb51
#
_entry.id   b59d35f59896c6aa3f532ebadebbdb51
#
_cell.length_a   1.000
_cell.length_b   1.000
_cell.length_c   1.000
_cell.angle_alpha   90.00
_cell.angle_beta   90.00
_cell.angle_gamma   90.00
#
_symmetry.space_group_name_H-M   'P 1'
#
loop_
_entity.id
_entity.type
_entity.pdbx_description
1 polymer ?
#
loop_
_entity_poly.entity_id
_entity_poly.type
_entity_poly.pdbx_seq_one_letter_code
_entity_poly.pdbx_strand_id
1 'polypeptide(L)'
;MSPGRPSLPNITLPSGNLSDRGIRHLMLAALGGVFFLFSIGTLILLGTKFPLGTLIVCGIAAILPVPIYAALILWLDRYEKEPAFLLVAAFLWGAVVATFVSYFINTGAAVVLHSILGPKLAGALSPALSAPIVEETSKGFALLLLYFLAKNEFNNVVDGIVYGALVGLGFAMVENIIYFGRIYTAGGMAGLGYLFVMRAVFSGLIHPLFTGCTGAGLGYSRETTSGVRKLAAPVIGYFAAMMLHALWNGTGGLLDLSGVQISPMVALFVLVPGMMLIYGVPSIVVLVMLAKAGWKREIVVIQEQLKDEVKRGTVSETEYNLLTNTRERFRHLVRAFSKHGPTGWLALRSLYEMQVDLAFRKDQEARGEKLPSYDAVLTVDGFRERIGQVRKRLSDMGVATA
;
A
#
# COMPACT_ATOMS: atom_id res chain seq x y z
N MET A 1 -12.28 -44.86 -28.97
CA MET A 1 -13.23 -43.90 -28.36
C MET A 1 -12.45 -43.12 -27.32
N SER A 2 -12.17 -41.86 -27.62
CA SER A 2 -11.45 -40.96 -26.72
C SER A 2 -12.44 -40.39 -25.67
N PRO A 3 -12.11 -40.36 -24.38
CA PRO A 3 -13.01 -39.78 -23.41
C PRO A 3 -13.08 -38.26 -23.56
N GLY A 4 -14.30 -37.75 -23.81
CA GLY A 4 -14.57 -36.34 -23.99
C GLY A 4 -14.16 -35.54 -22.74
N ARG A 5 -13.48 -34.41 -22.96
CA ARG A 5 -13.20 -33.42 -21.93
C ARG A 5 -14.53 -32.91 -21.32
N PRO A 6 -14.67 -32.88 -20.02
CA PRO A 6 -15.85 -32.25 -19.42
C PRO A 6 -15.85 -30.75 -19.77
N SER A 7 -16.92 -30.32 -20.43
CA SER A 7 -17.19 -28.91 -20.68
C SER A 7 -17.32 -28.18 -19.36
N LEU A 8 -16.60 -27.07 -19.20
CA LEU A 8 -16.75 -26.16 -18.07
C LEU A 8 -18.22 -25.69 -18.02
N PRO A 9 -18.89 -25.76 -16.86
CA PRO A 9 -20.23 -25.20 -16.76
C PRO A 9 -20.19 -23.72 -17.10
N ASN A 10 -21.07 -23.30 -18.01
CA ASN A 10 -21.30 -21.88 -18.30
C ASN A 10 -21.72 -21.20 -16.99
N ILE A 11 -20.80 -20.46 -16.39
CA ILE A 11 -21.10 -19.56 -15.27
C ILE A 11 -21.87 -18.41 -15.90
N THR A 12 -23.19 -18.48 -15.88
CA THR A 12 -24.05 -17.33 -16.19
C THR A 12 -23.88 -16.32 -15.07
N LEU A 13 -23.05 -15.31 -15.30
CA LEU A 13 -22.96 -14.16 -14.43
C LEU A 13 -24.33 -13.49 -14.40
N PRO A 14 -24.88 -13.14 -13.21
CA PRO A 14 -26.13 -12.39 -13.13
C PRO A 14 -26.02 -11.13 -13.96
N SER A 15 -27.06 -10.80 -14.68
CA SER A 15 -27.17 -9.63 -15.54
C SER A 15 -27.27 -8.34 -14.69
N GLY A 16 -26.13 -7.84 -14.19
CA GLY A 16 -26.03 -6.46 -13.76
C GLY A 16 -26.28 -5.54 -14.96
N ASN A 17 -26.92 -4.41 -14.74
CA ASN A 17 -27.24 -3.44 -15.78
C ASN A 17 -26.03 -3.18 -16.67
N LEU A 18 -26.17 -3.32 -17.99
CA LEU A 18 -25.11 -3.06 -18.96
C LEU A 18 -24.45 -1.69 -18.79
N SER A 19 -25.21 -0.69 -18.27
CA SER A 19 -24.71 0.65 -17.95
C SER A 19 -23.62 0.65 -16.86
N ASP A 20 -23.78 -0.14 -15.80
CA ASP A 20 -22.85 -0.14 -14.66
C ASP A 20 -21.54 -0.84 -15.00
N ARG A 21 -21.61 -1.92 -15.80
CA ARG A 21 -20.42 -2.58 -16.37
C ARG A 21 -19.67 -1.65 -17.32
N GLY A 22 -20.39 -0.93 -18.18
CA GLY A 22 -19.80 0.04 -19.10
C GLY A 22 -19.06 1.16 -18.36
N ILE A 23 -19.66 1.73 -17.32
CA ILE A 23 -19.04 2.78 -16.50
C ILE A 23 -17.78 2.25 -15.82
N ARG A 24 -17.82 1.04 -15.24
CA ARG A 24 -16.64 0.42 -14.61
C ARG A 24 -15.50 0.22 -15.60
N HIS A 25 -15.77 -0.33 -16.79
CA HIS A 25 -14.75 -0.50 -17.81
C HIS A 25 -14.19 0.84 -18.27
N LEU A 26 -15.03 1.86 -18.41
CA LEU A 26 -14.58 3.21 -18.74
C LEU A 26 -13.68 3.81 -17.64
N MET A 27 -14.05 3.64 -16.37
CA MET A 27 -13.24 4.10 -15.24
C MET A 27 -11.87 3.38 -15.17
N LEU A 28 -11.86 2.05 -15.37
CA LEU A 28 -10.62 1.28 -15.41
C LEU A 28 -9.74 1.66 -16.61
N ALA A 29 -10.35 1.89 -17.78
CA ALA A 29 -9.65 2.37 -18.97
C ALA A 29 -9.09 3.78 -18.77
N ALA A 30 -9.86 4.69 -18.15
CA ALA A 30 -9.41 6.03 -17.82
C ALA A 30 -8.25 6.01 -16.83
N LEU A 31 -8.34 5.21 -15.77
CA LEU A 31 -7.26 5.03 -14.80
C LEU A 31 -6.00 4.42 -15.46
N GLY A 32 -6.18 3.40 -16.30
CA GLY A 32 -5.10 2.82 -17.10
C GLY A 32 -4.45 3.83 -18.03
N GLY A 33 -5.26 4.68 -18.68
CA GLY A 33 -4.79 5.78 -19.52
C GLY A 33 -3.96 6.81 -18.75
N VAL A 34 -4.43 7.19 -17.56
CA VAL A 34 -3.69 8.08 -16.65
C VAL A 34 -2.34 7.47 -16.29
N PHE A 35 -2.32 6.23 -15.80
CA PHE A 35 -1.05 5.55 -15.48
C PHE A 35 -0.11 5.46 -16.67
N PHE A 36 -0.63 5.14 -17.85
CA PHE A 36 0.16 5.04 -19.08
C PHE A 36 0.80 6.39 -19.45
N LEU A 37 0.02 7.48 -19.46
CA LEU A 37 0.52 8.83 -19.78
C LEU A 37 1.59 9.29 -18.79
N PHE A 38 1.33 9.14 -17.48
CA PHE A 38 2.31 9.52 -16.46
C PHE A 38 3.55 8.62 -16.47
N SER A 39 3.41 7.32 -16.83
CA SER A 39 4.57 6.42 -17.00
C SER A 39 5.46 6.88 -18.14
N ILE A 40 4.89 7.21 -19.29
CA ILE A 40 5.64 7.76 -20.43
C ILE A 40 6.30 9.08 -19.99
N GLY A 41 5.59 9.99 -19.36
CA GLY A 41 6.12 11.24 -18.85
C GLY A 41 7.30 11.04 -17.90
N THR A 42 7.19 10.11 -16.96
CA THR A 42 8.26 9.76 -16.01
C THR A 42 9.47 9.15 -16.74
N LEU A 43 9.26 8.26 -17.70
CA LEU A 43 10.35 7.67 -18.49
C LEU A 43 11.08 8.73 -19.33
N ILE A 44 10.35 9.64 -19.97
CA ILE A 44 10.93 10.77 -20.71
C ILE A 44 11.73 11.65 -19.76
N LEU A 45 11.16 12.01 -18.60
CA LEU A 45 11.84 12.81 -17.58
C LEU A 45 13.15 12.18 -17.16
N LEU A 46 13.17 10.88 -16.85
CA LEU A 46 14.40 10.18 -16.46
C LEU A 46 15.40 10.09 -17.62
N GLY A 47 14.92 9.78 -18.84
CA GLY A 47 15.74 9.66 -20.04
C GLY A 47 16.39 10.96 -20.48
N THR A 48 15.75 12.12 -20.22
CA THR A 48 16.36 13.45 -20.48
C THR A 48 17.42 13.84 -19.46
N LYS A 49 17.42 13.21 -18.27
CA LYS A 49 18.37 13.52 -17.19
C LYS A 49 19.61 12.65 -17.18
N PHE A 50 19.47 11.39 -17.54
CA PHE A 50 20.52 10.39 -17.36
C PHE A 50 20.68 9.50 -18.59
N PRO A 51 21.92 9.14 -18.95
CA PRO A 51 22.20 8.14 -19.98
C PRO A 51 21.55 6.78 -19.61
N LEU A 52 21.20 5.97 -20.62
CA LEU A 52 20.54 4.68 -20.44
C LEU A 52 21.31 3.75 -19.49
N GLY A 53 22.64 3.68 -19.59
CA GLY A 53 23.46 2.87 -18.69
C GLY A 53 23.33 3.29 -17.23
N THR A 54 23.30 4.61 -16.95
CA THR A 54 23.03 5.14 -15.59
C THR A 54 21.65 4.75 -15.12
N LEU A 55 20.63 4.86 -15.97
CA LEU A 55 19.25 4.48 -15.62
C LEU A 55 19.13 2.99 -15.29
N ILE A 56 19.81 2.13 -16.04
CA ILE A 56 19.79 0.69 -15.76
C ILE A 56 20.42 0.39 -14.40
N VAL A 57 21.63 0.89 -14.14
CA VAL A 57 22.35 0.64 -12.88
C VAL A 57 21.58 1.20 -11.67
N CYS A 58 21.14 2.45 -11.75
CA CYS A 58 20.41 3.12 -10.68
C CYS A 58 18.99 2.56 -10.50
N GLY A 59 18.35 2.15 -11.60
CA GLY A 59 17.06 1.49 -11.57
C GLY A 59 17.12 0.14 -10.84
N ILE A 60 18.11 -0.68 -11.15
CA ILE A 60 18.33 -1.96 -10.43
C ILE A 60 18.56 -1.69 -8.94
N ALA A 61 19.44 -0.72 -8.60
CA ALA A 61 19.69 -0.37 -7.20
C ALA A 61 18.43 0.13 -6.48
N ALA A 62 17.57 0.92 -7.13
CA ALA A 62 16.35 1.44 -6.54
C ALA A 62 15.25 0.36 -6.37
N ILE A 63 15.17 -0.61 -7.30
CA ILE A 63 14.17 -1.68 -7.27
C ILE A 63 14.56 -2.79 -6.28
N LEU A 64 15.85 -3.05 -6.10
CA LEU A 64 16.35 -4.17 -5.29
C LEU A 64 15.73 -4.26 -3.87
N PRO A 65 15.58 -3.19 -3.07
CA PRO A 65 15.00 -3.25 -1.73
C PRO A 65 13.46 -3.33 -1.73
N VAL A 66 12.80 -2.99 -2.85
CA VAL A 66 11.32 -2.88 -2.93
C VAL A 66 10.60 -4.17 -2.52
N PRO A 67 10.99 -5.37 -3.01
CA PRO A 67 10.30 -6.61 -2.62
C PRO A 67 10.36 -6.87 -1.11
N ILE A 68 11.48 -6.53 -0.46
CA ILE A 68 11.65 -6.72 0.99
C ILE A 68 10.71 -5.80 1.75
N TYR A 69 10.66 -4.52 1.39
CA TYR A 69 9.79 -3.55 2.04
C TYR A 69 8.32 -3.78 1.73
N ALA A 70 7.98 -4.17 0.49
CA ALA A 70 6.64 -4.57 0.14
C ALA A 70 6.17 -5.78 0.97
N ALA A 71 7.04 -6.79 1.14
CA ALA A 71 6.71 -7.95 1.97
C ALA A 71 6.47 -7.57 3.45
N LEU A 72 7.24 -6.64 4.00
CA LEU A 72 7.03 -6.11 5.37
C LEU A 72 5.71 -5.35 5.49
N ILE A 73 5.37 -4.52 4.49
CA ILE A 73 4.10 -3.79 4.46
C ILE A 73 2.93 -4.76 4.34
N LEU A 74 2.99 -5.68 3.37
CA LEU A 74 1.94 -6.68 3.14
C LEU A 74 1.81 -7.70 4.28
N TRP A 75 2.80 -7.82 5.16
CA TRP A 75 2.68 -8.61 6.36
C TRP A 75 1.72 -7.97 7.39
N LEU A 76 1.50 -6.65 7.33
CA LEU A 76 0.49 -5.99 8.16
C LEU A 76 -0.92 -6.44 7.77
N ASP A 77 -1.16 -6.67 6.48
CA ASP A 77 -2.40 -7.12 5.85
C ASP A 77 -2.60 -8.65 5.99
N ARG A 78 -2.68 -9.15 7.23
CA ARG A 78 -2.62 -10.59 7.48
C ARG A 78 -3.97 -11.24 7.78
N TYR A 79 -4.98 -10.50 8.19
CA TYR A 79 -6.30 -11.05 8.51
C TYR A 79 -7.27 -10.89 7.34
N GLU A 80 -7.61 -9.68 6.98
CA GLU A 80 -8.32 -9.31 5.75
C GLU A 80 -7.29 -8.99 4.67
N LYS A 81 -7.39 -9.60 3.50
CA LYS A 81 -6.42 -9.43 2.41
C LYS A 81 -6.94 -8.45 1.38
N GLU A 82 -6.16 -7.41 1.15
CA GLU A 82 -6.47 -6.42 0.13
C GLU A 82 -6.30 -6.96 -1.29
N PRO A 83 -7.16 -6.55 -2.24
CA PRO A 83 -7.05 -6.96 -3.64
C PRO A 83 -5.72 -6.54 -4.26
N ALA A 84 -5.01 -7.49 -4.85
CA ALA A 84 -3.68 -7.27 -5.42
C ALA A 84 -3.64 -6.12 -6.44
N PHE A 85 -4.72 -5.92 -7.22
CA PHE A 85 -4.78 -4.84 -8.21
C PHE A 85 -4.82 -3.45 -7.56
N LEU A 86 -5.46 -3.28 -6.39
CA LEU A 86 -5.47 -2.02 -5.64
C LEU A 86 -4.11 -1.76 -4.98
N LEU A 87 -3.47 -2.80 -4.43
CA LEU A 87 -2.11 -2.72 -3.88
C LEU A 87 -1.10 -2.27 -4.95
N VAL A 88 -1.17 -2.88 -6.14
CA VAL A 88 -0.34 -2.49 -7.28
C VAL A 88 -0.68 -1.08 -7.76
N ALA A 89 -1.96 -0.72 -7.85
CA ALA A 89 -2.38 0.63 -8.24
C ALA A 89 -1.89 1.70 -7.26
N ALA A 90 -1.94 1.44 -5.95
CA ALA A 90 -1.41 2.33 -4.92
C ALA A 90 0.11 2.53 -5.09
N PHE A 91 0.86 1.43 -5.25
CA PHE A 91 2.30 1.50 -5.51
C PHE A 91 2.63 2.29 -6.79
N LEU A 92 1.94 1.99 -7.90
CA LEU A 92 2.14 2.67 -9.18
C LEU A 92 1.75 4.15 -9.11
N TRP A 93 0.72 4.52 -8.35
CA TRP A 93 0.40 5.93 -8.14
C TRP A 93 1.59 6.68 -7.54
N GLY A 94 2.16 6.15 -6.47
CA GLY A 94 3.36 6.73 -5.85
C GLY A 94 4.53 6.83 -6.82
N ALA A 95 4.83 5.72 -7.51
CA ALA A 95 5.96 5.61 -8.43
C ALA A 95 5.86 6.55 -9.64
N VAL A 96 4.66 6.73 -10.17
CA VAL A 96 4.48 7.38 -11.47
C VAL A 96 3.78 8.74 -11.32
N VAL A 97 2.55 8.75 -10.76
CA VAL A 97 1.73 9.96 -10.71
C VAL A 97 2.27 10.94 -9.69
N ALA A 98 2.42 10.50 -8.43
CA ALA A 98 2.86 11.39 -7.36
C ALA A 98 4.28 11.92 -7.61
N THR A 99 5.21 11.06 -8.07
CA THR A 99 6.58 11.48 -8.38
C THR A 99 6.62 12.48 -9.53
N PHE A 100 5.89 12.24 -10.61
CA PHE A 100 5.85 13.14 -11.76
C PHE A 100 5.29 14.52 -11.38
N VAL A 101 4.12 14.54 -10.76
CA VAL A 101 3.45 15.78 -10.33
C VAL A 101 4.34 16.56 -9.35
N SER A 102 4.86 15.86 -8.33
CA SER A 102 5.74 16.49 -7.32
C SER A 102 7.02 17.03 -7.93
N TYR A 103 7.62 16.33 -8.89
CA TYR A 103 8.82 16.81 -9.55
C TYR A 103 8.61 18.18 -10.21
N PHE A 104 7.55 18.37 -10.98
CA PHE A 104 7.31 19.64 -11.67
C PHE A 104 6.89 20.74 -10.70
N ILE A 105 6.02 20.47 -9.74
CA ILE A 105 5.59 21.48 -8.77
C ILE A 105 6.76 21.89 -7.87
N ASN A 106 7.55 20.94 -7.35
CA ASN A 106 8.73 21.26 -6.53
C ASN A 106 9.78 22.05 -7.31
N THR A 107 10.00 21.72 -8.60
CA THR A 107 10.92 22.48 -9.46
C THR A 107 10.44 23.92 -9.64
N GLY A 108 9.14 24.12 -9.93
CA GLY A 108 8.56 25.46 -10.04
C GLY A 108 8.62 26.23 -8.72
N ALA A 109 8.26 25.60 -7.62
CA ALA A 109 8.33 26.20 -6.29
C ALA A 109 9.78 26.60 -5.90
N ALA A 110 10.77 25.76 -6.23
CA ALA A 110 12.17 26.07 -6.00
C ALA A 110 12.63 27.30 -6.78
N VAL A 111 12.21 27.45 -8.05
CA VAL A 111 12.51 28.65 -8.85
C VAL A 111 11.92 29.91 -8.23
N VAL A 112 10.65 29.86 -7.81
CA VAL A 112 9.98 30.98 -7.14
C VAL A 112 10.65 31.34 -5.82
N LEU A 113 10.90 30.33 -4.96
CA LEU A 113 11.58 30.57 -3.69
C LEU A 113 12.98 31.14 -3.87
N HIS A 114 13.72 30.65 -4.88
CA HIS A 114 15.03 31.14 -5.20
C HIS A 114 15.02 32.64 -5.62
N SER A 115 14.03 33.05 -6.40
CA SER A 115 13.89 34.46 -6.82
C SER A 115 13.50 35.39 -5.66
N ILE A 116 12.77 34.90 -4.64
CA ILE A 116 12.30 35.71 -3.51
C ILE A 116 13.28 35.71 -2.35
N LEU A 117 13.87 34.57 -2.01
CA LEU A 117 14.66 34.37 -0.78
C LEU A 117 16.16 34.27 -1.05
N GLY A 118 16.54 34.20 -2.32
CA GLY A 118 17.94 33.95 -2.75
C GLY A 118 18.34 32.47 -2.61
N PRO A 119 19.49 32.08 -3.20
CA PRO A 119 19.88 30.68 -3.37
C PRO A 119 20.07 29.92 -2.06
N LYS A 120 20.69 30.51 -1.07
CA LYS A 120 21.04 29.84 0.19
C LYS A 120 19.77 29.48 1.00
N LEU A 121 18.88 30.44 1.19
CA LEU A 121 17.66 30.21 1.99
C LEU A 121 16.64 29.36 1.24
N ALA A 122 16.49 29.56 -0.06
CA ALA A 122 15.63 28.74 -0.91
C ALA A 122 16.13 27.28 -0.96
N GLY A 123 17.44 27.05 -1.04
CA GLY A 123 18.02 25.70 -1.01
C GLY A 123 17.71 24.92 0.25
N ALA A 124 17.64 25.59 1.40
CA ALA A 124 17.27 24.95 2.67
C ALA A 124 15.77 24.81 2.85
N LEU A 125 14.97 25.82 2.51
CA LEU A 125 13.52 25.83 2.76
C LEU A 125 12.72 25.03 1.74
N SER A 126 13.17 24.92 0.49
CA SER A 126 12.44 24.17 -0.53
C SER A 126 12.29 22.67 -0.16
N PRO A 127 13.36 21.95 0.22
CA PRO A 127 13.22 20.57 0.70
C PRO A 127 12.47 20.45 2.02
N ALA A 128 12.58 21.46 2.91
CA ALA A 128 11.97 21.42 4.24
C ALA A 128 10.48 21.76 4.26
N LEU A 129 9.98 22.57 3.36
CA LEU A 129 8.60 23.04 3.36
C LEU A 129 7.85 22.68 2.08
N SER A 130 8.37 23.06 0.91
CA SER A 130 7.69 22.84 -0.36
C SER A 130 7.55 21.35 -0.67
N ALA A 131 8.66 20.59 -0.57
CA ALA A 131 8.63 19.17 -0.91
C ALA A 131 7.65 18.36 -0.04
N PRO A 132 7.66 18.46 1.31
CA PRO A 132 6.70 17.74 2.14
C PRO A 132 5.24 18.05 1.81
N ILE A 133 4.89 19.32 1.60
CA ILE A 133 3.54 19.74 1.26
C ILE A 133 3.10 19.11 -0.08
N VAL A 134 3.91 19.30 -1.11
CA VAL A 134 3.57 18.87 -2.48
C VAL A 134 3.54 17.34 -2.57
N GLU A 135 4.53 16.68 -1.99
CA GLU A 135 4.66 15.23 -2.10
C GLU A 135 3.61 14.49 -1.27
N GLU A 136 3.39 14.86 -0.01
CA GLU A 136 2.38 14.18 0.80
C GLU A 136 0.96 14.49 0.30
N THR A 137 0.72 15.67 -0.31
CA THR A 137 -0.54 15.96 -1.00
C THR A 137 -0.72 15.04 -2.22
N SER A 138 0.30 14.93 -3.08
CA SER A 138 0.23 14.11 -4.30
C SER A 138 0.05 12.61 -3.98
N LYS A 139 0.71 12.12 -2.93
CA LYS A 139 0.57 10.76 -2.40
C LYS A 139 -0.78 10.56 -1.72
N GLY A 140 -1.19 11.49 -0.88
CA GLY A 140 -2.46 11.45 -0.14
C GLY A 140 -3.68 11.47 -1.07
N PHE A 141 -3.55 12.04 -2.26
CA PHE A 141 -4.64 12.02 -3.25
C PHE A 141 -5.00 10.60 -3.71
N ALA A 142 -4.01 9.70 -3.83
CA ALA A 142 -4.29 8.28 -4.06
C ALA A 142 -5.18 7.67 -2.97
N LEU A 143 -4.86 7.98 -1.71
CA LEU A 143 -5.60 7.46 -0.57
C LEU A 143 -7.01 8.02 -0.50
N LEU A 144 -7.21 9.29 -0.88
CA LEU A 144 -8.55 9.88 -1.01
C LEU A 144 -9.36 9.20 -2.11
N LEU A 145 -8.74 8.89 -3.26
CA LEU A 145 -9.41 8.14 -4.32
C LEU A 145 -9.84 6.75 -3.83
N LEU A 146 -8.96 6.00 -3.18
CA LEU A 146 -9.30 4.70 -2.59
C LEU A 146 -10.41 4.85 -1.55
N TYR A 147 -10.31 5.83 -0.65
CA TYR A 147 -11.30 6.12 0.38
C TYR A 147 -12.70 6.35 -0.19
N PHE A 148 -12.84 7.02 -1.32
CA PHE A 148 -14.15 7.33 -1.92
C PHE A 148 -14.61 6.27 -2.93
N LEU A 149 -13.69 5.67 -3.70
CA LEU A 149 -14.02 4.78 -4.80
C LEU A 149 -13.98 3.29 -4.42
N ALA A 150 -13.11 2.91 -3.48
CA ALA A 150 -12.93 1.52 -3.02
C ALA A 150 -13.37 1.35 -1.56
N LYS A 151 -14.57 1.79 -1.23
CA LYS A 151 -15.10 1.83 0.15
C LYS A 151 -15.13 0.48 0.84
N ASN A 152 -15.31 -0.58 0.08
CA ASN A 152 -15.40 -1.95 0.60
C ASN A 152 -14.03 -2.51 0.98
N GLU A 153 -12.99 -2.02 0.30
CA GLU A 153 -11.62 -2.49 0.42
C GLU A 153 -10.77 -1.53 1.28
N PHE A 154 -11.20 -0.28 1.44
CA PHE A 154 -10.55 0.70 2.31
C PHE A 154 -11.47 0.97 3.50
N ASN A 155 -11.49 0.07 4.45
CA ASN A 155 -12.52 0.02 5.48
C ASN A 155 -12.00 0.17 6.93
N ASN A 156 -10.69 0.03 7.18
CA ASN A 156 -10.08 0.06 8.50
C ASN A 156 -8.70 0.75 8.52
N VAL A 157 -8.11 0.89 9.73
CA VAL A 157 -6.79 1.53 9.94
C VAL A 157 -5.66 0.76 9.26
N VAL A 158 -5.74 -0.58 9.23
CA VAL A 158 -4.68 -1.42 8.66
C VAL A 158 -4.60 -1.21 7.16
N ASP A 159 -5.75 -1.21 6.48
CA ASP A 159 -5.83 -0.94 5.04
C ASP A 159 -5.23 0.42 4.70
N GLY A 160 -5.61 1.43 5.48
CA GLY A 160 -5.07 2.78 5.31
C GLY A 160 -3.54 2.81 5.42
N ILE A 161 -2.97 2.14 6.43
CA ILE A 161 -1.51 2.03 6.61
C ILE A 161 -0.88 1.30 5.43
N VAL A 162 -1.44 0.18 4.99
CA VAL A 162 -0.91 -0.66 3.90
C VAL A 162 -0.91 0.09 2.58
N TYR A 163 -2.06 0.66 2.19
CA TYR A 163 -2.13 1.47 0.96
C TYR A 163 -1.22 2.69 1.02
N GLY A 164 -1.22 3.42 2.15
CA GLY A 164 -0.36 4.59 2.34
C GLY A 164 1.12 4.25 2.23
N ALA A 165 1.54 3.16 2.89
CA ALA A 165 2.92 2.72 2.85
C ALA A 165 3.34 2.25 1.44
N LEU A 166 2.45 1.61 0.67
CA LEU A 166 2.74 1.22 -0.72
C LEU A 166 2.85 2.42 -1.66
N VAL A 167 1.99 3.44 -1.50
CA VAL A 167 2.13 4.71 -2.23
C VAL A 167 3.49 5.35 -1.92
N GLY A 168 3.85 5.43 -0.63
CA GLY A 168 5.14 5.96 -0.19
C GLY A 168 6.33 5.14 -0.72
N LEU A 169 6.22 3.81 -0.78
CA LEU A 169 7.27 2.92 -1.30
C LEU A 169 7.48 3.11 -2.82
N GLY A 170 6.39 3.22 -3.58
CA GLY A 170 6.46 3.49 -5.02
C GLY A 170 7.13 4.83 -5.31
N PHE A 171 6.75 5.86 -4.56
CA PHE A 171 7.37 7.18 -4.65
C PHE A 171 8.87 7.13 -4.34
N ALA A 172 9.26 6.52 -3.22
CA ALA A 172 10.65 6.37 -2.80
C ALA A 172 11.50 5.65 -3.84
N MET A 173 10.95 4.62 -4.50
CA MET A 173 11.66 3.87 -5.54
C MET A 173 12.08 4.79 -6.71
N VAL A 174 11.15 5.56 -7.26
CA VAL A 174 11.46 6.43 -8.41
C VAL A 174 12.29 7.64 -8.00
N GLU A 175 12.03 8.21 -6.83
CA GLU A 175 12.88 9.25 -6.27
C GLU A 175 14.31 8.76 -6.08
N ASN A 176 14.53 7.55 -5.62
CA ASN A 176 15.86 6.94 -5.51
C ASN A 176 16.56 6.81 -6.86
N ILE A 177 15.86 6.52 -7.97
CA ILE A 177 16.48 6.52 -9.31
C ILE A 177 17.09 7.90 -9.60
N ILE A 178 16.37 8.97 -9.26
CA ILE A 178 16.86 10.35 -9.50
C ILE A 178 18.08 10.67 -8.61
N TYR A 179 18.02 10.35 -7.33
CA TYR A 179 19.13 10.60 -6.41
C TYR A 179 20.36 9.75 -6.74
N PHE A 180 20.17 8.47 -7.01
CA PHE A 180 21.23 7.54 -7.39
C PHE A 180 21.86 7.94 -8.71
N GLY A 181 21.05 8.37 -9.69
CA GLY A 181 21.55 8.87 -10.97
C GLY A 181 22.45 10.08 -10.82
N ARG A 182 22.06 11.05 -9.99
CA ARG A 182 22.88 12.23 -9.71
C ARG A 182 24.24 11.87 -9.08
N ILE A 183 24.21 11.05 -8.02
CA ILE A 183 25.44 10.70 -7.30
C ILE A 183 26.34 9.75 -8.11
N TYR A 184 25.73 8.83 -8.87
CA TYR A 184 26.47 7.93 -9.75
C TYR A 184 27.20 8.69 -10.87
N THR A 185 26.58 9.71 -11.44
CA THR A 185 27.21 10.57 -12.46
C THR A 185 28.37 11.39 -11.88
N ALA A 186 28.30 11.82 -10.61
CA ALA A 186 29.31 12.61 -9.94
C ALA A 186 30.43 11.76 -9.30
N GLY A 187 30.12 10.62 -8.72
CA GLY A 187 31.03 9.82 -7.86
C GLY A 187 31.09 8.32 -8.22
N GLY A 188 30.51 7.89 -9.35
CA GLY A 188 30.55 6.51 -9.82
C GLY A 188 29.92 5.52 -8.83
N MET A 189 30.40 4.27 -8.87
CA MET A 189 29.92 3.19 -8.00
C MET A 189 30.11 3.44 -6.50
N ALA A 190 31.16 4.14 -6.11
CA ALA A 190 31.41 4.47 -4.70
C ALA A 190 30.34 5.43 -4.15
N GLY A 191 29.99 6.47 -4.91
CA GLY A 191 28.91 7.40 -4.57
C GLY A 191 27.56 6.69 -4.52
N LEU A 192 27.27 5.83 -5.51
CA LEU A 192 26.06 5.02 -5.53
C LEU A 192 25.94 4.11 -4.29
N GLY A 193 27.01 3.38 -3.97
CA GLY A 193 27.03 2.48 -2.80
C GLY A 193 26.79 3.23 -1.49
N TYR A 194 27.42 4.37 -1.31
CA TYR A 194 27.20 5.25 -0.16
C TYR A 194 25.73 5.67 -0.04
N LEU A 195 25.17 6.21 -1.11
CA LEU A 195 23.77 6.71 -1.09
C LEU A 195 22.76 5.57 -1.02
N PHE A 196 23.06 4.40 -1.59
CA PHE A 196 22.24 3.20 -1.45
C PHE A 196 22.11 2.79 0.03
N VAL A 197 23.19 2.73 0.77
CA VAL A 197 23.15 2.41 2.20
C VAL A 197 22.33 3.44 2.97
N MET A 198 22.52 4.73 2.70
CA MET A 198 21.74 5.79 3.35
C MET A 198 20.25 5.70 3.04
N ARG A 199 19.88 5.63 1.77
CA ARG A 199 18.48 5.78 1.33
C ARG A 199 17.72 4.46 1.24
N ALA A 200 18.37 3.36 0.90
CA ALA A 200 17.72 2.07 0.78
C ALA A 200 17.84 1.20 2.05
N VAL A 201 18.95 1.29 2.79
CA VAL A 201 19.10 0.46 4.00
C VAL A 201 18.61 1.19 5.25
N PHE A 202 19.12 2.39 5.52
CA PHE A 202 18.75 3.11 6.74
C PHE A 202 17.41 3.83 6.65
N SER A 203 17.07 4.45 5.54
CA SER A 203 15.86 5.27 5.41
C SER A 203 14.84 4.75 4.37
N GLY A 204 14.95 3.47 3.96
CA GLY A 204 14.08 2.93 2.90
C GLY A 204 12.59 2.89 3.23
N LEU A 205 12.22 2.88 4.50
CA LEU A 205 10.83 2.92 4.95
C LEU A 205 10.32 4.33 5.30
N ILE A 206 11.12 5.38 5.11
CA ILE A 206 10.74 6.70 5.62
C ILE A 206 9.51 7.29 4.89
N HIS A 207 9.45 7.23 3.56
CA HIS A 207 8.26 7.63 2.80
C HIS A 207 7.05 6.73 3.05
N PRO A 208 7.18 5.37 3.10
CA PRO A 208 6.14 4.49 3.61
C PRO A 208 5.57 4.92 4.96
N LEU A 209 6.42 5.34 5.91
CA LEU A 209 5.98 5.80 7.22
C LEU A 209 5.18 7.11 7.15
N PHE A 210 5.66 8.09 6.38
CA PHE A 210 4.97 9.38 6.26
C PHE A 210 3.57 9.18 5.67
N THR A 211 3.49 8.59 4.48
CA THR A 211 2.20 8.40 3.81
C THR A 211 1.32 7.39 4.55
N GLY A 212 1.92 6.43 5.28
CA GLY A 212 1.22 5.52 6.19
C GLY A 212 0.47 6.25 7.32
N CYS A 213 0.98 7.39 7.82
CA CYS A 213 0.26 8.23 8.79
C CYS A 213 -1.03 8.82 8.19
N THR A 214 -0.96 9.33 6.95
CA THR A 214 -2.16 9.81 6.23
C THR A 214 -3.17 8.68 6.06
N GLY A 215 -2.69 7.50 5.64
CA GLY A 215 -3.50 6.30 5.49
C GLY A 215 -4.17 5.88 6.81
N ALA A 216 -3.41 5.83 7.90
CA ALA A 216 -3.93 5.50 9.23
C ALA A 216 -5.08 6.44 9.65
N GLY A 217 -4.92 7.74 9.41
CA GLY A 217 -5.95 8.73 9.71
C GLY A 217 -7.23 8.52 8.89
N LEU A 218 -7.11 8.26 7.60
CA LEU A 218 -8.23 7.94 6.71
C LEU A 218 -8.90 6.62 7.09
N GLY A 219 -8.13 5.57 7.37
CA GLY A 219 -8.65 4.27 7.80
C GLY A 219 -9.40 4.38 9.13
N TYR A 220 -8.85 5.09 10.11
CA TYR A 220 -9.55 5.32 11.38
C TYR A 220 -10.87 6.08 11.20
N SER A 221 -10.94 6.99 10.23
CA SER A 221 -12.19 7.70 9.95
C SER A 221 -13.31 6.78 9.42
N ARG A 222 -12.96 5.63 8.84
CA ARG A 222 -13.92 4.60 8.44
C ARG A 222 -14.49 3.84 9.63
N GLU A 223 -13.65 3.60 10.62
CA GLU A 223 -14.02 2.79 11.78
C GLU A 223 -14.84 3.53 12.82
N THR A 224 -14.60 4.85 12.97
CA THR A 224 -15.20 5.61 14.06
C THR A 224 -16.62 6.04 13.75
N THR A 225 -17.50 5.93 14.74
CA THR A 225 -18.87 6.46 14.71
C THR A 225 -18.96 7.94 15.13
N SER A 226 -17.91 8.49 15.75
CA SER A 226 -17.86 9.88 16.20
C SER A 226 -17.62 10.83 15.02
N GLY A 227 -18.56 11.73 14.74
CA GLY A 227 -18.44 12.73 13.66
C GLY A 227 -17.17 13.59 13.78
N VAL A 228 -16.81 14.01 15.00
CA VAL A 228 -15.59 14.80 15.24
C VAL A 228 -14.34 14.00 14.90
N ARG A 229 -14.23 12.75 15.36
CA ARG A 229 -13.07 11.90 15.09
C ARG A 229 -12.96 11.53 13.61
N LYS A 230 -14.11 11.34 12.96
CA LYS A 230 -14.18 11.03 11.53
C LYS A 230 -13.58 12.13 10.67
N LEU A 231 -13.75 13.39 11.06
CA LEU A 231 -13.17 14.53 10.36
C LEU A 231 -11.73 14.82 10.79
N ALA A 232 -11.45 14.72 12.11
CA ALA A 232 -10.16 15.08 12.67
C ALA A 232 -9.04 14.08 12.31
N ALA A 233 -9.34 12.77 12.26
CA ALA A 233 -8.31 11.76 12.05
C ALA A 233 -7.57 11.86 10.70
N PRO A 234 -8.22 12.06 9.53
CA PRO A 234 -7.53 12.29 8.27
C PRO A 234 -6.63 13.53 8.29
N VAL A 235 -7.13 14.61 8.91
CA VAL A 235 -6.39 15.87 9.04
C VAL A 235 -5.14 15.65 9.90
N ILE A 236 -5.27 15.00 11.05
CA ILE A 236 -4.14 14.69 11.95
C ILE A 236 -3.13 13.80 11.24
N GLY A 237 -3.57 12.73 10.57
CA GLY A 237 -2.69 11.82 9.81
C GLY A 237 -1.92 12.52 8.71
N TYR A 238 -2.58 13.38 7.95
CA TYR A 238 -1.95 14.16 6.88
C TYR A 238 -0.93 15.18 7.43
N PHE A 239 -1.29 15.93 8.47
CA PHE A 239 -0.32 16.85 9.08
C PHE A 239 0.84 16.14 9.77
N ALA A 240 0.62 14.96 10.36
CA ALA A 240 1.70 14.13 10.88
C ALA A 240 2.66 13.69 9.78
N ALA A 241 2.15 13.25 8.63
CA ALA A 241 2.97 12.89 7.47
C ALA A 241 3.82 14.07 7.00
N MET A 242 3.22 15.25 6.80
CA MET A 242 3.94 16.46 6.38
C MET A 242 4.98 16.89 7.40
N MET A 243 4.64 16.88 8.70
CA MET A 243 5.55 17.29 9.76
C MET A 243 6.78 16.38 9.85
N LEU A 244 6.55 15.06 9.86
CA LEU A 244 7.65 14.08 9.88
C LEU A 244 8.55 14.20 8.65
N HIS A 245 7.97 14.42 7.48
CA HIS A 245 8.70 14.64 6.24
C HIS A 245 9.48 15.96 6.28
N ALA A 246 8.86 17.04 6.76
CA ALA A 246 9.51 18.35 6.91
C ALA A 246 10.69 18.30 7.90
N LEU A 247 10.54 17.60 9.02
CA LEU A 247 11.61 17.40 9.99
C LEU A 247 12.76 16.59 9.40
N TRP A 248 12.44 15.55 8.63
CA TRP A 248 13.43 14.72 7.95
C TRP A 248 14.24 15.53 6.94
N ASN A 249 13.60 16.19 6.00
CA ASN A 249 14.26 16.98 4.96
C ASN A 249 14.88 18.26 5.52
N GLY A 250 14.24 18.89 6.48
CA GLY A 250 14.66 20.12 7.13
C GLY A 250 15.97 20.00 7.91
N THR A 251 16.29 18.81 8.42
CA THR A 251 17.56 18.57 9.12
C THR A 251 18.76 18.85 8.22
N GLY A 252 18.74 18.39 6.95
CA GLY A 252 19.77 18.71 5.98
C GLY A 252 19.87 20.19 5.65
N GLY A 253 18.72 20.84 5.42
CA GLY A 253 18.64 22.28 5.14
C GLY A 253 19.15 23.16 6.30
N LEU A 254 18.87 22.79 7.56
CA LEU A 254 19.36 23.48 8.75
C LEU A 254 20.89 23.37 8.88
N LEU A 255 21.46 22.19 8.55
CA LEU A 255 22.90 22.00 8.55
C LEU A 255 23.58 22.89 7.50
N ASP A 256 23.02 22.95 6.29
CA ASP A 256 23.53 23.85 5.23
C ASP A 256 23.47 25.32 5.62
N LEU A 257 22.36 25.74 6.28
CA LEU A 257 22.22 27.12 6.76
C LEU A 257 23.22 27.48 7.87
N SER A 258 23.46 26.53 8.79
CA SER A 258 24.40 26.72 9.91
C SER A 258 25.87 26.77 9.46
N GLY A 259 26.15 26.33 8.24
CA GLY A 259 27.53 26.22 7.73
C GLY A 259 28.32 25.04 8.31
N VAL A 260 27.66 24.17 9.09
CA VAL A 260 28.29 22.97 9.66
C VAL A 260 28.53 21.95 8.54
N GLN A 261 29.81 21.67 8.28
CA GLN A 261 30.18 20.61 7.35
C GLN A 261 30.26 19.26 8.05
N ILE A 262 29.45 18.34 7.60
CA ILE A 262 29.42 16.96 8.11
C ILE A 262 30.14 16.05 7.12
N SER A 263 31.11 15.27 7.60
CA SER A 263 31.78 14.29 6.74
C SER A 263 30.79 13.20 6.31
N PRO A 264 30.98 12.57 5.13
CA PRO A 264 30.12 11.48 4.67
C PRO A 264 29.99 10.34 5.68
N MET A 265 31.06 10.03 6.42
CA MET A 265 31.04 8.97 7.46
C MET A 265 30.16 9.36 8.66
N VAL A 266 30.21 10.61 9.11
CA VAL A 266 29.35 11.12 10.18
C VAL A 266 27.89 11.15 9.71
N ALA A 267 27.63 11.57 8.47
CA ALA A 267 26.28 11.54 7.92
C ALA A 267 25.71 10.11 7.90
N LEU A 268 26.51 9.14 7.45
CA LEU A 268 26.08 7.74 7.30
C LEU A 268 25.87 7.03 8.66
N PHE A 269 26.82 7.17 9.59
CA PHE A 269 26.83 6.35 10.82
C PHE A 269 26.28 7.07 12.05
N VAL A 270 26.10 8.38 12.00
CA VAL A 270 25.62 9.16 13.16
C VAL A 270 24.34 9.91 12.80
N LEU A 271 24.34 10.76 11.76
CA LEU A 271 23.22 11.64 11.47
C LEU A 271 21.99 10.85 11.02
N VAL A 272 22.09 10.04 9.97
CA VAL A 272 20.94 9.29 9.43
C VAL A 272 20.41 8.28 10.43
N PRO A 273 21.23 7.44 11.10
CA PRO A 273 20.76 6.58 12.18
C PRO A 273 20.16 7.36 13.36
N GLY A 274 20.73 8.51 13.73
CA GLY A 274 20.17 9.39 14.76
C GLY A 274 18.80 9.93 14.39
N MET A 275 18.62 10.40 13.17
CA MET A 275 17.31 10.80 12.63
C MET A 275 16.31 9.65 12.64
N MET A 276 16.74 8.43 12.25
CA MET A 276 15.89 7.25 12.34
C MET A 276 15.47 6.95 13.78
N LEU A 277 16.35 7.07 14.75
CA LEU A 277 16.01 6.88 16.15
C LEU A 277 15.03 7.93 16.67
N ILE A 278 15.16 9.18 16.24
CA ILE A 278 14.33 10.31 16.74
C ILE A 278 12.98 10.37 16.00
N TYR A 279 12.94 10.19 14.71
CA TYR A 279 11.73 10.35 13.89
C TYR A 279 11.16 9.01 13.38
N GLY A 280 12.01 8.13 12.86
CA GLY A 280 11.60 6.88 12.23
C GLY A 280 11.08 5.86 13.22
N VAL A 281 11.86 5.51 14.23
CA VAL A 281 11.49 4.48 15.22
C VAL A 281 10.21 4.82 15.97
N PRO A 282 10.02 6.05 16.53
CA PRO A 282 8.74 6.41 17.15
C PRO A 282 7.56 6.30 16.19
N SER A 283 7.72 6.71 14.94
CA SER A 283 6.66 6.62 13.93
C SER A 283 6.32 5.15 13.60
N ILE A 284 7.32 4.28 13.46
CA ILE A 284 7.12 2.83 13.29
C ILE A 284 6.36 2.27 14.49
N VAL A 285 6.76 2.60 15.70
CA VAL A 285 6.10 2.14 16.95
C VAL A 285 4.64 2.53 16.94
N VAL A 286 4.33 3.80 16.65
CA VAL A 286 2.94 4.30 16.61
C VAL A 286 2.12 3.54 15.54
N LEU A 287 2.63 3.43 14.29
CA LEU A 287 1.92 2.71 13.23
C LEU A 287 1.72 1.22 13.56
N VAL A 288 2.72 0.57 14.15
CA VAL A 288 2.59 -0.82 14.62
C VAL A 288 1.57 -0.95 15.75
N MET A 289 1.51 0.01 16.67
CA MET A 289 0.48 0.03 17.73
C MET A 289 -0.92 0.20 17.15
N LEU A 290 -1.09 1.09 16.18
CA LEU A 290 -2.36 1.28 15.46
C LEU A 290 -2.74 0.02 14.69
N ALA A 291 -1.81 -0.59 13.95
CA ALA A 291 -2.05 -1.84 13.25
C ALA A 291 -2.44 -2.98 14.21
N LYS A 292 -1.78 -3.09 15.37
CA LYS A 292 -2.16 -4.08 16.40
C LYS A 292 -3.57 -3.84 16.96
N ALA A 293 -3.98 -2.59 17.10
CA ALA A 293 -5.35 -2.26 17.50
C ALA A 293 -6.35 -2.66 16.40
N GLY A 294 -6.02 -2.38 15.13
CA GLY A 294 -6.80 -2.82 13.98
C GLY A 294 -6.95 -4.34 13.93
N TRP A 295 -5.85 -5.11 14.05
CA TRP A 295 -5.91 -6.57 14.07
C TRP A 295 -6.83 -7.15 15.15
N LYS A 296 -6.82 -6.55 16.37
CA LYS A 296 -7.74 -6.98 17.42
C LYS A 296 -9.20 -6.80 17.00
N ARG A 297 -9.49 -5.71 16.32
CA ARG A 297 -10.83 -5.43 15.80
C ARG A 297 -11.20 -6.39 14.68
N GLU A 298 -10.32 -6.62 13.70
CA GLU A 298 -10.53 -7.60 12.64
C GLU A 298 -10.85 -8.98 13.20
N ILE A 299 -10.10 -9.43 14.22
CA ILE A 299 -10.37 -10.70 14.91
C ILE A 299 -11.77 -10.70 15.52
N VAL A 300 -12.19 -9.63 16.19
CA VAL A 300 -13.52 -9.51 16.79
C VAL A 300 -14.60 -9.57 15.71
N VAL A 301 -14.43 -8.85 14.60
CA VAL A 301 -15.36 -8.90 13.46
C VAL A 301 -15.50 -10.33 12.92
N ILE A 302 -14.37 -11.01 12.67
CA ILE A 302 -14.39 -12.41 12.21
C ILE A 302 -15.11 -13.30 13.21
N GLN A 303 -14.84 -13.17 14.50
CA GLN A 303 -15.45 -13.99 15.55
C GLN A 303 -16.95 -13.76 15.68
N GLU A 304 -17.39 -12.50 15.71
CA GLU A 304 -18.80 -12.17 15.89
C GLU A 304 -19.63 -12.53 14.66
N GLN A 305 -19.11 -12.19 13.46
CA GLN A 305 -19.87 -12.35 12.22
C GLN A 305 -19.88 -13.78 11.67
N LEU A 306 -18.92 -14.64 12.04
CA LEU A 306 -18.92 -16.04 11.59
C LEU A 306 -19.55 -17.02 12.59
N LYS A 307 -19.89 -16.60 13.80
CA LYS A 307 -20.46 -17.49 14.82
C LYS A 307 -21.77 -18.18 14.39
N ASP A 308 -22.62 -17.49 13.67
CA ASP A 308 -23.86 -18.07 13.11
C ASP A 308 -23.58 -18.87 11.83
N GLU A 309 -22.51 -18.55 11.08
CA GLU A 309 -22.10 -19.31 9.89
C GLU A 309 -21.56 -20.71 10.27
N VAL A 310 -20.98 -20.86 11.47
CA VAL A 310 -20.63 -22.18 12.02
C VAL A 310 -21.90 -23.02 12.25
N LYS A 311 -22.93 -22.43 12.84
CA LYS A 311 -24.21 -23.11 13.03
C LYS A 311 -24.92 -23.50 11.73
N ARG A 312 -24.70 -22.70 10.67
CA ARG A 312 -25.23 -22.95 9.32
C ARG A 312 -24.42 -24.00 8.54
N GLY A 313 -23.20 -24.33 8.98
CA GLY A 313 -22.28 -25.21 8.27
C GLY A 313 -21.55 -24.54 7.09
N THR A 314 -21.67 -23.21 6.92
CA THR A 314 -20.90 -22.44 5.92
C THR A 314 -19.43 -22.41 6.28
N VAL A 315 -19.11 -22.36 7.58
CA VAL A 315 -17.74 -22.40 8.14
C VAL A 315 -17.69 -23.55 9.14
N SER A 316 -16.65 -24.38 9.11
CA SER A 316 -16.47 -25.41 10.14
C SER A 316 -15.91 -24.78 11.43
N GLU A 317 -16.08 -25.44 12.58
CA GLU A 317 -15.55 -24.97 13.86
C GLU A 317 -14.01 -24.88 13.82
N THR A 318 -13.36 -25.81 13.14
CA THR A 318 -11.91 -25.80 12.95
C THR A 318 -11.46 -24.63 12.07
N GLU A 319 -12.16 -24.39 10.96
CA GLU A 319 -11.91 -23.23 10.10
C GLU A 319 -12.09 -21.91 10.86
N TYR A 320 -13.17 -21.76 11.63
CA TYR A 320 -13.44 -20.60 12.47
C TYR A 320 -12.28 -20.28 13.42
N ASN A 321 -11.73 -21.30 14.08
CA ASN A 321 -10.57 -21.14 14.97
C ASN A 321 -9.29 -20.77 14.20
N LEU A 322 -9.10 -21.31 12.99
CA LEU A 322 -7.96 -21.01 12.14
C LEU A 322 -7.98 -19.58 11.59
N LEU A 323 -9.15 -19.05 11.26
CA LEU A 323 -9.27 -17.70 10.66
C LEU A 323 -8.73 -16.60 11.58
N THR A 324 -8.86 -16.77 12.89
CA THR A 324 -8.37 -15.83 13.90
C THR A 324 -6.93 -16.09 14.35
N ASN A 325 -6.32 -17.19 13.90
CA ASN A 325 -4.94 -17.57 14.22
C ASN A 325 -4.08 -17.63 12.96
N THR A 326 -3.46 -16.50 12.61
CA THR A 326 -2.65 -16.38 11.39
C THR A 326 -1.49 -17.38 11.33
N ARG A 327 -0.89 -17.76 12.47
CA ARG A 327 0.21 -18.71 12.50
C ARG A 327 -0.25 -20.12 12.14
N GLU A 328 -1.37 -20.56 12.72
CA GLU A 328 -1.96 -21.88 12.40
C GLU A 328 -2.50 -21.89 10.96
N ARG A 329 -3.16 -20.82 10.52
CA ARG A 329 -3.61 -20.65 9.13
C ARG A 329 -2.45 -20.78 8.15
N PHE A 330 -1.33 -20.11 8.42
CA PHE A 330 -0.13 -20.22 7.58
C PHE A 330 0.43 -21.65 7.56
N ARG A 331 0.55 -22.30 8.71
CA ARG A 331 1.01 -23.69 8.78
C ARG A 331 0.12 -24.64 7.99
N HIS A 332 -1.21 -24.42 8.05
CA HIS A 332 -2.16 -25.22 7.32
C HIS A 332 -2.02 -25.01 5.80
N LEU A 333 -1.85 -23.78 5.35
CA LEU A 333 -1.57 -23.47 3.95
C LEU A 333 -0.25 -24.07 3.45
N VAL A 334 0.82 -24.04 4.26
CA VAL A 334 2.10 -24.68 3.91
C VAL A 334 1.96 -26.21 3.79
N ARG A 335 1.19 -26.85 4.67
CA ARG A 335 0.90 -28.28 4.55
C ARG A 335 0.10 -28.61 3.28
N ALA A 336 -0.88 -27.78 2.94
CA ALA A 336 -1.64 -27.93 1.70
C ALA A 336 -0.72 -27.79 0.46
N PHE A 337 0.20 -26.83 0.47
CA PHE A 337 1.19 -26.67 -0.60
C PHE A 337 2.09 -27.91 -0.73
N SER A 338 2.61 -28.43 0.37
CA SER A 338 3.51 -29.60 0.34
C SER A 338 2.81 -30.88 -0.09
N LYS A 339 1.50 -31.05 0.19
CA LYS A 339 0.74 -32.27 -0.15
C LYS A 339 0.06 -32.20 -1.53
N HIS A 340 -0.46 -31.05 -1.90
CA HIS A 340 -1.34 -30.86 -3.05
C HIS A 340 -0.82 -29.83 -4.06
N GLY A 341 0.42 -29.31 -3.86
CA GLY A 341 1.05 -28.34 -4.73
C GLY A 341 0.36 -26.96 -4.76
N PRO A 342 0.75 -26.11 -5.76
CA PRO A 342 0.22 -24.74 -5.86
C PRO A 342 -1.30 -24.66 -6.02
N THR A 343 -1.92 -25.60 -6.72
CA THR A 343 -3.37 -25.60 -6.97
C THR A 343 -4.17 -25.87 -5.71
N GLY A 344 -3.75 -26.83 -4.87
CA GLY A 344 -4.39 -27.09 -3.59
C GLY A 344 -4.21 -25.93 -2.60
N TRP A 345 -3.00 -25.36 -2.58
CA TRP A 345 -2.71 -24.18 -1.77
C TRP A 345 -3.57 -22.97 -2.17
N LEU A 346 -3.66 -22.65 -3.47
CA LEU A 346 -4.49 -21.54 -3.97
C LEU A 346 -5.97 -21.73 -3.65
N ALA A 347 -6.50 -22.95 -3.82
CA ALA A 347 -7.90 -23.23 -3.55
C ALA A 347 -8.21 -23.11 -2.05
N LEU A 348 -7.35 -23.63 -1.16
CA LEU A 348 -7.53 -23.51 0.28
C LEU A 348 -7.38 -22.07 0.77
N ARG A 349 -6.40 -21.34 0.23
CA ARG A 349 -6.22 -19.92 0.49
C ARG A 349 -7.47 -19.13 0.10
N SER A 350 -8.02 -19.38 -1.09
CA SER A 350 -9.24 -18.73 -1.56
C SER A 350 -10.44 -19.03 -0.67
N LEU A 351 -10.55 -20.25 -0.09
CA LEU A 351 -11.59 -20.56 0.89
C LEU A 351 -11.50 -19.65 2.11
N TYR A 352 -10.31 -19.54 2.71
CA TYR A 352 -10.12 -18.73 3.91
C TYR A 352 -10.33 -17.24 3.65
N GLU A 353 -9.87 -16.73 2.50
CA GLU A 353 -10.11 -15.34 2.07
C GLU A 353 -11.62 -15.08 1.96
N MET A 354 -12.38 -15.90 1.24
CA MET A 354 -13.84 -15.74 1.11
C MET A 354 -14.60 -15.82 2.45
N GLN A 355 -14.13 -16.62 3.39
CA GLN A 355 -14.75 -16.71 4.72
C GLN A 355 -14.50 -15.43 5.54
N VAL A 356 -13.31 -14.84 5.42
CA VAL A 356 -13.00 -13.55 6.05
C VAL A 356 -13.81 -12.43 5.37
N ASP A 357 -13.85 -12.38 4.04
CA ASP A 357 -14.64 -11.41 3.29
C ASP A 357 -16.13 -11.49 3.64
N LEU A 358 -16.65 -12.69 3.86
CA LEU A 358 -18.04 -12.90 4.37
C LEU A 358 -18.24 -12.21 5.72
N ALA A 359 -17.28 -12.33 6.64
CA ALA A 359 -17.39 -11.70 7.95
C ALA A 359 -17.43 -10.17 7.84
N PHE A 360 -16.52 -9.59 7.05
CA PHE A 360 -16.48 -8.14 6.85
C PHE A 360 -17.70 -7.63 6.10
N ARG A 361 -18.22 -8.39 5.12
CA ARG A 361 -19.46 -8.06 4.43
C ARG A 361 -20.64 -7.98 5.40
N LYS A 362 -20.79 -8.95 6.29
CA LYS A 362 -21.84 -8.95 7.32
C LYS A 362 -21.70 -7.78 8.29
N ASP A 363 -20.47 -7.42 8.67
CA ASP A 363 -20.21 -6.25 9.53
C ASP A 363 -20.59 -4.94 8.83
N GLN A 364 -20.27 -4.78 7.54
CA GLN A 364 -20.66 -3.62 6.73
C GLN A 364 -22.18 -3.50 6.61
N GLU A 365 -22.89 -4.61 6.34
CA GLU A 365 -24.34 -4.62 6.28
C GLU A 365 -24.97 -4.28 7.64
N ALA A 366 -24.42 -4.81 8.74
CA ALA A 366 -24.88 -4.52 10.11
C ALA A 366 -24.69 -3.03 10.48
N ARG A 367 -23.67 -2.37 9.93
CA ARG A 367 -23.44 -0.92 10.08
C ARG A 367 -24.31 -0.08 9.17
N GLY A 368 -25.16 -0.68 8.32
CA GLY A 368 -26.02 0.03 7.37
C GLY A 368 -25.27 0.67 6.21
N GLU A 369 -24.09 0.18 5.87
CA GLU A 369 -23.33 0.67 4.71
C GLU A 369 -24.05 0.28 3.41
N LYS A 370 -24.39 1.26 2.56
CA LYS A 370 -24.97 1.00 1.25
C LYS A 370 -23.90 0.41 0.34
N LEU A 371 -24.06 -0.85 0.03
CA LEU A 371 -23.18 -1.55 -0.90
C LEU A 371 -23.57 -1.21 -2.34
N PRO A 372 -22.61 -1.14 -3.26
CA PRO A 372 -22.92 -0.93 -4.68
C PRO A 372 -23.80 -2.06 -5.19
N SER A 373 -24.93 -1.72 -5.82
CA SER A 373 -25.94 -2.67 -6.30
C SER A 373 -25.51 -3.53 -7.49
N TYR A 374 -24.33 -3.27 -8.05
CA TYR A 374 -23.86 -3.93 -9.27
C TYR A 374 -23.10 -5.25 -9.04
N ASP A 375 -22.86 -5.64 -7.79
CA ASP A 375 -22.11 -6.86 -7.47
C ASP A 375 -22.99 -7.84 -6.65
N ALA A 376 -23.94 -8.50 -7.32
CA ALA A 376 -24.68 -9.62 -6.74
C ALA A 376 -23.76 -10.74 -6.21
N VAL A 377 -22.53 -10.78 -6.69
CA VAL A 377 -21.47 -11.69 -6.26
C VAL A 377 -20.92 -11.33 -4.88
N LEU A 378 -21.06 -10.09 -4.45
CA LEU A 378 -20.56 -9.58 -3.18
C LEU A 378 -21.63 -9.49 -2.08
N THR A 379 -22.82 -10.05 -2.28
CA THR A 379 -23.80 -10.23 -1.21
C THR A 379 -23.39 -11.34 -0.23
N VAL A 380 -23.89 -11.29 0.99
CA VAL A 380 -23.67 -12.35 1.99
C VAL A 380 -24.02 -13.74 1.44
N ASP A 381 -25.16 -13.87 0.72
CA ASP A 381 -25.54 -15.13 0.10
C ASP A 381 -24.64 -15.54 -1.06
N GLY A 382 -24.15 -14.57 -1.84
CA GLY A 382 -23.15 -14.82 -2.89
C GLY A 382 -21.83 -15.37 -2.34
N PHE A 383 -21.37 -14.88 -1.19
CA PHE A 383 -20.20 -15.46 -0.50
C PHE A 383 -20.47 -16.88 -0.01
N ARG A 384 -21.64 -17.14 0.59
CA ARG A 384 -22.02 -18.48 1.04
C ARG A 384 -22.01 -19.50 -0.11
N GLU A 385 -22.59 -19.13 -1.24
CA GLU A 385 -22.61 -19.97 -2.44
C GLU A 385 -21.19 -20.27 -2.94
N ARG A 386 -20.35 -19.25 -3.06
CA ARG A 386 -18.95 -19.42 -3.50
C ARG A 386 -18.12 -20.26 -2.55
N ILE A 387 -18.27 -20.06 -1.25
CA ILE A 387 -17.64 -20.92 -0.23
C ILE A 387 -18.02 -22.38 -0.46
N GLY A 388 -19.29 -22.66 -0.72
CA GLY A 388 -19.76 -24.01 -1.05
C GLY A 388 -19.12 -24.58 -2.32
N GLN A 389 -19.01 -23.78 -3.37
CA GLN A 389 -18.39 -24.18 -4.64
C GLN A 389 -16.89 -24.49 -4.45
N VAL A 390 -16.14 -23.64 -3.72
CA VAL A 390 -14.72 -23.86 -3.46
C VAL A 390 -14.49 -25.06 -2.56
N ARG A 391 -15.35 -25.28 -1.56
CA ARG A 391 -15.27 -26.45 -0.69
C ARG A 391 -15.48 -27.76 -1.48
N LYS A 392 -16.46 -27.78 -2.39
CA LYS A 392 -16.66 -28.91 -3.30
C LYS A 392 -15.41 -29.16 -4.14
N ARG A 393 -14.82 -28.13 -4.74
CA ARG A 393 -13.58 -28.26 -5.52
C ARG A 393 -12.42 -28.79 -4.68
N LEU A 394 -12.26 -28.34 -3.45
CA LEU A 394 -11.23 -28.86 -2.52
C LEU A 394 -11.44 -30.34 -2.21
N SER A 395 -12.70 -30.75 -1.98
CA SER A 395 -13.08 -32.17 -1.78
C SER A 395 -12.72 -33.01 -3.01
N ASP A 396 -13.05 -32.54 -4.22
CA ASP A 396 -12.72 -33.23 -5.49
C ASP A 396 -11.20 -33.36 -5.69
N MET A 397 -10.41 -32.46 -5.14
CA MET A 397 -8.94 -32.48 -5.15
C MET A 397 -8.33 -33.30 -4.01
N GLY A 398 -9.13 -33.84 -3.10
CA GLY A 398 -8.67 -34.53 -1.88
C GLY A 398 -7.98 -33.60 -0.86
N VAL A 399 -8.19 -32.30 -0.96
CA VAL A 399 -7.63 -31.32 -0.02
C VAL A 399 -8.56 -31.20 1.17
N ALA A 400 -8.07 -31.58 2.36
CA ALA A 400 -8.82 -31.40 3.59
C ALA A 400 -8.94 -29.89 3.89
N THR A 401 -10.17 -29.41 4.00
CA THR A 401 -10.48 -28.16 4.70
C THR A 401 -10.40 -28.47 6.19
N ALA A 402 -9.80 -27.66 7.00
CA ALA A 402 -9.52 -27.95 8.41
C ALA A 402 -10.72 -28.51 9.19
#